data_35387b3f65964af9543cbd561ceb79e3
#
_entry.id   35387b3f65964af9543cbd561ceb79e3
#
_cell.length_a   1.000
_cell.length_b   1.000
_cell.length_c   1.000
_cell.angle_alpha   90.00
_cell.angle_beta   90.00
_cell.angle_gamma   90.00
#
_symmetry.space_group_name_H-M   'P 1'
#
loop_
_entity.id
_entity.type
_entity.pdbx_description
1 polymer ?
#
loop_
_entity_poly.entity_id
_entity_poly.type
_entity_poly.pdbx_seq_one_letter_code
_entity_poly.pdbx_strand_id
1 'polypeptide(L)'
;ARSTPDVKIMPVLALGPLVVALAYDGLCTFEYGVAVELFALPRPEMGPDWYRFATAAVEPGDLKGLGGVRIVGDGGLELLEEASVIVAPGWRGMDAPVPAPLLEALRAAHARGARLLSICSGVFVLAATGLLDSRRATTHWRYADALRERYPAIQVQPDVLYVDEGDLLTSAGSAAGIDLGLHLI
;
A
#
# COMPACT_ATOMS: atom_id res chain seq x y z
N ALA A 1 55.77 2.54 20.15
CA ALA A 1 54.51 1.86 19.82
C ALA A 1 53.46 2.92 19.59
N ARG A 2 52.99 3.06 18.33
CA ARG A 2 51.88 3.96 18.02
C ARG A 2 50.60 3.13 18.16
N SER A 3 49.72 3.53 19.06
CA SER A 3 48.39 2.96 19.21
C SER A 3 47.55 3.35 18.00
N THR A 4 47.03 2.35 17.32
CA THR A 4 46.00 2.52 16.27
C THR A 4 44.74 3.13 16.93
N PRO A 5 44.14 4.17 16.33
CA PRO A 5 42.90 4.72 16.85
C PRO A 5 41.77 3.68 16.69
N ASP A 6 41.07 3.41 17.80
CA ASP A 6 39.83 2.64 17.78
C ASP A 6 38.83 3.31 16.84
N VAL A 7 38.60 2.70 15.70
CA VAL A 7 37.50 3.06 14.80
C VAL A 7 36.21 2.61 15.50
N LYS A 8 35.53 3.52 16.18
CA LYS A 8 34.17 3.31 16.65
C LYS A 8 33.31 3.09 15.38
N ILE A 9 32.99 1.83 15.11
CA ILE A 9 31.94 1.48 14.16
C ILE A 9 30.64 2.01 14.78
N MET A 10 30.14 3.13 14.25
CA MET A 10 28.82 3.61 14.62
C MET A 10 27.81 2.51 14.21
N PRO A 11 26.90 2.12 15.11
CA PRO A 11 25.85 1.18 14.72
C PRO A 11 25.13 1.78 13.52
N VAL A 12 24.96 0.97 12.46
CA VAL A 12 24.06 1.32 11.35
C VAL A 12 22.70 1.53 12.00
N LEU A 13 22.24 2.78 12.04
CA LEU A 13 20.89 3.09 12.49
C LEU A 13 19.93 2.23 11.65
N ALA A 14 19.24 1.30 12.29
CA ALA A 14 18.21 0.53 11.64
C ALA A 14 17.14 1.52 11.14
N LEU A 15 17.02 1.65 9.83
CA LEU A 15 15.99 2.48 9.23
C LEU A 15 14.65 1.80 9.46
N GLY A 16 13.62 2.56 9.84
CA GLY A 16 12.26 2.06 10.01
C GLY A 16 11.72 1.38 8.74
N PRO A 17 10.64 0.59 8.84
CA PRO A 17 10.07 -0.14 7.72
C PRO A 17 9.64 0.81 6.60
N LEU A 18 9.86 0.41 5.35
CA LEU A 18 9.46 1.18 4.17
C LEU A 18 8.00 0.89 3.82
N VAL A 19 7.17 1.93 3.82
CA VAL A 19 5.83 1.92 3.26
C VAL A 19 5.87 2.51 1.86
N VAL A 20 5.35 1.79 0.89
CA VAL A 20 5.25 2.26 -0.50
C VAL A 20 3.78 2.39 -0.88
N ALA A 21 3.35 3.59 -1.26
CA ALA A 21 2.03 3.82 -1.82
C ALA A 21 2.10 3.79 -3.36
N LEU A 22 1.17 3.07 -3.98
CA LEU A 22 1.03 3.05 -5.43
C LEU A 22 0.42 4.35 -5.94
N ALA A 23 0.98 4.92 -6.99
CA ALA A 23 0.43 6.05 -7.72
C ALA A 23 0.23 5.68 -9.19
N TYR A 24 -0.90 6.05 -9.74
CA TYR A 24 -1.35 5.70 -11.09
C TYR A 24 -2.15 6.85 -11.69
N ASP A 25 -2.28 6.90 -12.99
CA ASP A 25 -3.15 7.89 -13.64
C ASP A 25 -4.62 7.62 -13.27
N GLY A 26 -5.34 8.65 -12.83
CA GLY A 26 -6.67 8.52 -12.22
C GLY A 26 -6.65 8.23 -10.72
N LEU A 27 -5.55 8.54 -10.03
CA LEU A 27 -5.35 8.25 -8.59
C LEU A 27 -6.51 8.77 -7.73
N CYS A 28 -6.98 7.91 -6.84
CA CYS A 28 -7.91 8.27 -5.76
C CYS A 28 -7.16 9.11 -4.72
N THR A 29 -7.27 10.42 -4.87
CA THR A 29 -6.43 11.40 -4.14
C THR A 29 -6.62 11.35 -2.64
N PHE A 30 -7.87 11.13 -2.17
CA PHE A 30 -8.14 11.05 -0.74
C PHE A 30 -7.48 9.81 -0.11
N GLU A 31 -7.64 8.66 -0.71
CA GLU A 31 -7.08 7.40 -0.23
C GLU A 31 -5.54 7.42 -0.23
N TYR A 32 -4.95 8.03 -1.26
CA TYR A 32 -3.52 8.28 -1.29
C TYR A 32 -3.10 9.24 -0.16
N GLY A 33 -3.86 10.32 0.06
CA GLY A 33 -3.64 11.27 1.16
C GLY A 33 -3.68 10.61 2.53
N VAL A 34 -4.52 9.60 2.73
CA VAL A 34 -4.54 8.80 3.97
C VAL A 34 -3.20 8.11 4.19
N ALA A 35 -2.63 7.47 3.16
CA ALA A 35 -1.32 6.84 3.28
C ALA A 35 -0.21 7.86 3.59
N VAL A 36 -0.24 9.02 2.94
CA VAL A 36 0.71 10.12 3.19
C VAL A 36 0.60 10.63 4.63
N GLU A 37 -0.63 10.91 5.10
CA GLU A 37 -0.85 11.42 6.46
C GLU A 37 -0.34 10.44 7.53
N LEU A 38 -0.59 9.16 7.36
CA LEU A 38 -0.24 8.16 8.35
C LEU A 38 1.26 7.82 8.35
N PHE A 39 1.89 7.72 7.18
CA PHE A 39 3.21 7.13 7.06
C PHE A 39 4.30 8.07 6.53
N ALA A 40 3.94 9.10 5.77
CA ALA A 40 4.91 10.00 5.14
C ALA A 40 5.31 11.18 6.02
N LEU A 41 4.42 11.62 6.93
CA LEU A 41 4.72 12.76 7.78
C LEU A 41 5.85 12.43 8.77
N PRO A 42 6.84 13.32 8.91
CA PRO A 42 7.84 13.18 9.95
C PRO A 42 7.19 13.15 11.34
N ARG A 43 7.52 12.14 12.14
CA ARG A 43 7.04 11.99 13.51
C ARG A 43 8.21 11.79 14.46
N PRO A 44 8.98 12.84 14.74
CA PRO A 44 10.17 12.74 15.59
C PRO A 44 9.86 12.22 16.99
N GLU A 45 8.62 12.43 17.47
CA GLU A 45 8.11 11.92 18.74
C GLU A 45 8.02 10.38 18.79
N MET A 46 7.95 9.73 17.64
CA MET A 46 7.88 8.26 17.53
C MET A 46 9.26 7.59 17.45
N GLY A 47 10.32 8.39 17.41
CA GLY A 47 11.70 7.89 17.40
C GLY A 47 12.26 7.62 15.99
N PRO A 48 13.54 7.17 15.92
CA PRO A 48 14.27 7.03 14.66
C PRO A 48 13.81 5.83 13.82
N ASP A 49 13.09 4.90 14.39
CA ASP A 49 12.61 3.68 13.74
C ASP A 49 11.22 3.86 13.13
N TRP A 50 10.72 5.10 13.06
CA TRP A 50 9.46 5.41 12.40
C TRP A 50 9.50 5.04 10.91
N TYR A 51 8.36 4.83 10.34
CA TYR A 51 8.21 4.45 8.92
C TYR A 51 8.96 5.39 7.99
N ARG A 52 9.57 4.81 6.96
CA ARG A 52 9.98 5.51 5.74
C ARG A 52 8.85 5.40 4.74
N PHE A 53 8.72 6.37 3.86
CA PHE A 53 7.65 6.40 2.86
C PHE A 53 8.21 6.69 1.47
N ALA A 54 7.65 6.02 0.47
CA ALA A 54 7.90 6.32 -0.94
C ALA A 54 6.62 6.13 -1.76
N THR A 55 6.55 6.86 -2.86
CA THR A 55 5.48 6.76 -3.86
C THR A 55 6.00 6.05 -5.09
N ALA A 56 5.43 4.90 -5.43
CA ALA A 56 5.79 4.15 -6.64
C ALA A 56 4.83 4.47 -7.78
N ALA A 57 5.35 4.98 -8.89
CA ALA A 57 4.59 5.15 -10.10
C ALA A 57 4.35 3.79 -10.76
N VAL A 58 3.08 3.42 -10.95
CA VAL A 58 2.69 2.15 -11.60
C VAL A 58 2.98 2.17 -13.10
N GLU A 59 2.97 3.36 -13.69
CA GLU A 59 3.18 3.58 -15.13
C GLU A 59 4.04 4.83 -15.34
N PRO A 60 4.78 4.93 -16.46
CA PRO A 60 5.55 6.12 -16.78
C PRO A 60 4.64 7.28 -17.20
N GLY A 61 5.16 8.49 -17.10
CA GLY A 61 4.52 9.73 -17.57
C GLY A 61 3.89 10.56 -16.46
N ASP A 62 3.08 11.53 -16.87
CA ASP A 62 2.37 12.43 -15.98
C ASP A 62 1.18 11.72 -15.34
N LEU A 63 1.24 11.51 -14.04
CA LEU A 63 0.13 10.92 -13.28
C LEU A 63 -0.79 12.04 -12.77
N LYS A 64 -2.09 11.88 -13.02
CA LYS A 64 -3.12 12.82 -12.58
C LYS A 64 -4.02 12.14 -11.56
N GLY A 65 -4.16 12.77 -10.41
CA GLY A 65 -5.15 12.38 -9.41
C GLY A 65 -6.49 13.07 -9.64
N LEU A 66 -7.50 12.57 -8.96
CA LEU A 66 -8.82 13.22 -8.92
C LEU A 66 -8.68 14.63 -8.30
N GLY A 67 -9.44 15.58 -8.84
CA GLY A 67 -9.36 16.99 -8.40
C GLY A 67 -8.21 17.79 -9.04
N GLY A 68 -7.58 17.26 -10.09
CA GLY A 68 -6.55 17.98 -10.87
C GLY A 68 -5.15 17.98 -10.24
N VAL A 69 -4.93 17.14 -9.21
CA VAL A 69 -3.61 16.98 -8.59
C VAL A 69 -2.68 16.24 -9.55
N ARG A 70 -1.44 16.70 -9.68
CA ARG A 70 -0.38 15.97 -10.37
C ARG A 70 0.53 15.30 -9.34
N ILE A 71 0.94 14.09 -9.65
CA ILE A 71 1.76 13.28 -8.76
C ILE A 71 3.03 12.89 -9.47
N VAL A 72 4.14 13.07 -8.78
CA VAL A 72 5.45 12.59 -9.19
C VAL A 72 5.85 11.48 -8.23
N GLY A 73 6.12 10.28 -8.76
CA GLY A 73 6.64 9.18 -7.95
C GLY A 73 8.10 9.37 -7.58
N ASP A 74 8.50 8.77 -6.46
CA ASP A 74 9.92 8.69 -6.07
C ASP A 74 10.69 7.68 -6.92
N GLY A 75 9.97 6.76 -7.56
CA GLY A 75 10.46 5.73 -8.46
C GLY A 75 9.30 4.94 -9.07
N GLY A 76 9.61 3.83 -9.71
CA GLY A 76 8.66 2.90 -10.28
C GLY A 76 8.42 1.68 -9.40
N LEU A 77 8.05 0.55 -10.04
CA LEU A 77 7.74 -0.70 -9.35
C LEU A 77 8.95 -1.34 -8.65
N GLU A 78 10.17 -0.94 -8.96
CA GLU A 78 11.38 -1.38 -8.26
C GLU A 78 11.36 -1.03 -6.78
N LEU A 79 10.65 0.04 -6.37
CA LEU A 79 10.50 0.39 -4.97
C LEU A 79 9.78 -0.68 -4.14
N LEU A 80 8.97 -1.51 -4.79
CA LEU A 80 8.26 -2.60 -4.12
C LEU A 80 9.22 -3.71 -3.63
N GLU A 81 10.42 -3.80 -4.19
CA GLU A 81 11.41 -4.81 -3.82
C GLU A 81 11.92 -4.64 -2.37
N GLU A 82 11.92 -3.42 -1.84
CA GLU A 82 12.34 -3.10 -0.48
C GLU A 82 11.17 -2.83 0.48
N ALA A 83 9.95 -2.77 -0.04
CA ALA A 83 8.79 -2.41 0.77
C ALA A 83 8.48 -3.46 1.84
N SER A 84 8.21 -2.98 3.06
CA SER A 84 7.64 -3.77 4.15
C SER A 84 6.12 -3.77 4.11
N VAL A 85 5.54 -2.65 3.65
CA VAL A 85 4.10 -2.45 3.46
C VAL A 85 3.88 -1.79 2.11
N ILE A 86 2.93 -2.30 1.34
CA ILE A 86 2.51 -1.69 0.08
C ILE A 86 1.04 -1.31 0.19
N VAL A 87 0.72 -0.06 -0.12
CA VAL A 87 -0.63 0.50 -0.07
C VAL A 87 -1.18 0.67 -1.48
N ALA A 88 -2.33 0.06 -1.77
CA ALA A 88 -3.13 0.31 -2.95
C ALA A 88 -4.28 1.28 -2.60
N PRO A 89 -4.11 2.60 -2.83
CA PRO A 89 -5.05 3.63 -2.40
C PRO A 89 -6.15 3.83 -3.45
N GLY A 90 -7.13 2.94 -3.46
CA GLY A 90 -8.13 2.91 -4.52
C GLY A 90 -7.59 2.34 -5.84
N TRP A 91 -8.47 2.31 -6.83
CA TRP A 91 -8.13 1.99 -8.20
C TRP A 91 -9.01 2.81 -9.15
N ARG A 92 -8.54 3.03 -10.37
CA ARG A 92 -9.16 3.90 -11.39
C ARG A 92 -10.45 3.36 -12.01
N GLY A 93 -10.99 2.29 -11.46
CA GLY A 93 -12.25 1.67 -11.83
C GLY A 93 -12.24 0.17 -11.58
N MET A 94 -13.38 -0.38 -11.17
CA MET A 94 -13.49 -1.83 -10.93
C MET A 94 -13.27 -2.68 -12.20
N ASP A 95 -13.53 -2.10 -13.37
CA ASP A 95 -13.32 -2.74 -14.68
C ASP A 95 -11.97 -2.42 -15.30
N ALA A 96 -11.21 -1.49 -14.71
CA ALA A 96 -9.90 -1.12 -15.23
C ALA A 96 -8.91 -2.27 -15.01
N PRO A 97 -8.19 -2.70 -16.06
CA PRO A 97 -7.22 -3.78 -15.94
C PRO A 97 -6.07 -3.36 -15.03
N VAL A 98 -5.56 -4.31 -14.25
CA VAL A 98 -4.35 -4.13 -13.46
C VAL A 98 -3.16 -4.57 -14.31
N PRO A 99 -2.16 -3.71 -14.54
CA PRO A 99 -1.01 -4.05 -15.38
C PRO A 99 -0.28 -5.30 -14.88
N ALA A 100 0.09 -6.20 -15.79
CA ALA A 100 0.80 -7.43 -15.44
C ALA A 100 2.10 -7.18 -14.65
N PRO A 101 2.94 -6.18 -14.96
CA PRO A 101 4.12 -5.89 -14.16
C PRO A 101 3.79 -5.53 -12.71
N LEU A 102 2.68 -4.84 -12.45
CA LEU A 102 2.24 -4.53 -11.09
C LEU A 102 1.81 -5.80 -10.35
N LEU A 103 1.06 -6.69 -10.99
CA LEU A 103 0.65 -7.96 -10.39
C LEU A 103 1.86 -8.83 -10.00
N GLU A 104 2.85 -8.91 -10.88
CA GLU A 104 4.09 -9.65 -10.62
C GLU A 104 4.88 -9.05 -9.46
N ALA A 105 5.04 -7.72 -9.44
CA ALA A 105 5.74 -7.01 -8.37
C ALA A 105 5.06 -7.19 -7.01
N LEU A 106 3.72 -7.14 -6.96
CA LEU A 106 2.95 -7.35 -5.72
C LEU A 106 3.08 -8.79 -5.22
N ARG A 107 2.97 -9.79 -6.10
CA ARG A 107 3.16 -11.20 -5.72
C ARG A 107 4.58 -11.46 -5.20
N ALA A 108 5.59 -10.90 -5.86
CA ALA A 108 6.99 -11.05 -5.44
C ALA A 108 7.23 -10.38 -4.07
N ALA A 109 6.71 -9.17 -3.85
CA ALA A 109 6.81 -8.48 -2.58
C ALA A 109 6.12 -9.26 -1.45
N HIS A 110 4.90 -9.76 -1.69
CA HIS A 110 4.17 -10.59 -0.74
C HIS A 110 4.93 -11.88 -0.40
N ALA A 111 5.47 -12.58 -1.40
CA ALA A 111 6.27 -13.80 -1.19
C ALA A 111 7.53 -13.54 -0.34
N ARG A 112 8.08 -12.33 -0.38
CA ARG A 112 9.20 -11.89 0.45
C ARG A 112 8.78 -11.52 1.89
N GLY A 113 7.49 -11.41 2.17
CA GLY A 113 6.94 -11.08 3.48
C GLY A 113 6.42 -9.65 3.62
N ALA A 114 6.32 -8.89 2.53
CA ALA A 114 5.66 -7.59 2.56
C ALA A 114 4.16 -7.75 2.84
N ARG A 115 3.61 -6.82 3.63
CA ARG A 115 2.15 -6.73 3.86
C ARG A 115 1.53 -5.89 2.75
N LEU A 116 0.43 -6.35 2.21
CA LEU A 116 -0.33 -5.61 1.20
C LEU A 116 -1.60 -5.04 1.82
N LEU A 117 -1.81 -3.75 1.64
CA LEU A 117 -2.93 -3.01 2.22
C LEU A 117 -3.71 -2.32 1.10
N SER A 118 -5.03 -2.48 1.09
CA SER A 118 -5.91 -1.76 0.17
C SER A 118 -6.90 -0.87 0.89
N ILE A 119 -7.20 0.26 0.29
CA ILE A 119 -8.24 1.19 0.74
C ILE A 119 -9.30 1.30 -0.35
N CYS A 120 -10.57 1.22 0.02
CA CYS A 120 -11.68 1.44 -0.90
C CYS A 120 -11.64 0.46 -2.11
N SER A 121 -11.66 0.98 -3.33
CA SER A 121 -11.55 0.20 -4.57
C SER A 121 -10.16 -0.40 -4.84
N GLY A 122 -9.16 -0.08 -4.02
CA GLY A 122 -7.82 -0.67 -4.11
C GLY A 122 -7.81 -2.20 -3.94
N VAL A 123 -8.86 -2.77 -3.35
CA VAL A 123 -9.05 -4.21 -3.23
C VAL A 123 -9.03 -4.92 -4.59
N PHE A 124 -9.48 -4.27 -5.68
CA PHE A 124 -9.46 -4.87 -7.02
C PHE A 124 -8.03 -5.12 -7.51
N VAL A 125 -7.07 -4.30 -7.09
CA VAL A 125 -5.65 -4.53 -7.37
C VAL A 125 -5.17 -5.79 -6.66
N LEU A 126 -5.48 -5.93 -5.37
CA LEU A 126 -5.10 -7.12 -4.60
C LEU A 126 -5.84 -8.37 -5.08
N ALA A 127 -7.13 -8.26 -5.41
CA ALA A 127 -7.93 -9.37 -5.94
C ALA A 127 -7.36 -9.91 -7.26
N ALA A 128 -6.90 -9.01 -8.14
CA ALA A 128 -6.31 -9.40 -9.42
C ALA A 128 -4.99 -10.17 -9.26
N THR A 129 -4.30 -10.06 -8.12
CA THR A 129 -3.11 -10.89 -7.84
C THR A 129 -3.44 -12.36 -7.57
N GLY A 130 -4.69 -12.68 -7.20
CA GLY A 130 -5.10 -14.01 -6.72
C GLY A 130 -4.78 -14.26 -5.24
N LEU A 131 -4.09 -13.36 -4.56
CA LEU A 131 -3.66 -13.55 -3.16
C LEU A 131 -4.83 -13.52 -2.16
N LEU A 132 -5.94 -12.88 -2.53
CA LEU A 132 -7.15 -12.81 -1.69
C LEU A 132 -8.06 -14.06 -1.82
N ASP A 133 -7.77 -14.99 -2.70
CA ASP A 133 -8.56 -16.21 -2.87
C ASP A 133 -8.62 -17.00 -1.55
N SER A 134 -9.83 -17.38 -1.15
CA SER A 134 -10.14 -18.06 0.12
C SER A 134 -9.82 -17.22 1.37
N ARG A 135 -9.59 -15.91 1.23
CA ARG A 135 -9.36 -14.96 2.32
C ARG A 135 -10.57 -14.05 2.50
N ARG A 136 -10.69 -13.50 3.70
CA ARG A 136 -11.66 -12.44 3.97
C ARG A 136 -11.12 -11.11 3.46
N ALA A 137 -12.00 -10.29 2.90
CA ALA A 137 -11.68 -8.94 2.47
C ALA A 137 -12.91 -8.03 2.55
N THR A 138 -12.66 -6.74 2.65
CA THR A 138 -13.70 -5.71 2.51
C THR A 138 -13.31 -4.65 1.50
N THR A 139 -14.29 -3.86 1.11
CA THR A 139 -14.14 -2.74 0.19
C THR A 139 -15.19 -1.68 0.51
N HIS A 140 -15.16 -0.58 -0.23
CA HIS A 140 -16.26 0.37 -0.18
C HIS A 140 -17.61 -0.32 -0.48
N TRP A 141 -18.63 -0.04 0.31
CA TRP A 141 -19.95 -0.68 0.20
C TRP A 141 -20.51 -0.73 -1.23
N ARG A 142 -20.24 0.33 -2.02
CA ARG A 142 -20.65 0.45 -3.42
C ARG A 142 -20.10 -0.67 -4.30
N TYR A 143 -18.96 -1.23 -3.96
CA TYR A 143 -18.23 -2.22 -4.76
C TYR A 143 -18.32 -3.64 -4.21
N ALA A 144 -18.98 -3.84 -3.08
CA ALA A 144 -19.01 -5.15 -2.41
C ALA A 144 -19.63 -6.25 -3.31
N ASP A 145 -20.74 -5.94 -3.97
CA ASP A 145 -21.40 -6.91 -4.87
C ASP A 145 -20.57 -7.19 -6.12
N ALA A 146 -20.00 -6.16 -6.73
CA ALA A 146 -19.10 -6.32 -7.89
C ALA A 146 -17.86 -7.16 -7.54
N LEU A 147 -17.33 -7.00 -6.33
CA LEU A 147 -16.19 -7.80 -5.85
C LEU A 147 -16.58 -9.28 -5.71
N ARG A 148 -17.76 -9.58 -5.13
CA ARG A 148 -18.28 -10.95 -5.00
C ARG A 148 -18.50 -11.62 -6.36
N GLU A 149 -19.09 -10.89 -7.29
CA GLU A 149 -19.38 -11.41 -8.62
C GLU A 149 -18.12 -11.71 -9.43
N ARG A 150 -17.15 -10.78 -9.37
CA ARG A 150 -15.92 -10.89 -10.15
C ARG A 150 -14.89 -11.85 -9.55
N TYR A 151 -14.84 -11.93 -8.23
CA TYR A 151 -13.88 -12.74 -7.47
C TYR A 151 -14.60 -13.62 -6.45
N PRO A 152 -15.36 -14.65 -6.90
CA PRO A 152 -16.22 -15.47 -6.03
C PRO A 152 -15.43 -16.27 -4.97
N ALA A 153 -14.13 -16.45 -5.15
CA ALA A 153 -13.28 -17.11 -4.15
C ALA A 153 -12.95 -16.21 -2.94
N ILE A 154 -13.22 -14.90 -3.01
CA ILE A 154 -13.01 -13.99 -1.89
C ILE A 154 -14.21 -13.99 -0.95
N GLN A 155 -13.95 -14.09 0.35
CA GLN A 155 -14.97 -14.00 1.39
C GLN A 155 -15.24 -12.52 1.74
N VAL A 156 -16.09 -11.86 0.98
CA VAL A 156 -16.36 -10.43 1.14
C VAL A 156 -17.15 -10.15 2.41
N GLN A 157 -16.64 -9.26 3.25
CA GLN A 157 -17.23 -8.77 4.49
C GLN A 157 -17.73 -7.33 4.28
N PRO A 158 -19.03 -7.09 4.01
CA PRO A 158 -19.49 -5.76 3.60
C PRO A 158 -19.67 -4.78 4.75
N ASP A 159 -19.92 -5.27 5.96
CA ASP A 159 -20.40 -4.47 7.10
C ASP A 159 -19.30 -4.18 8.14
N VAL A 160 -18.03 -4.15 7.71
CA VAL A 160 -16.89 -3.89 8.58
C VAL A 160 -16.07 -2.72 8.05
N LEU A 161 -15.36 -2.03 8.94
CA LEU A 161 -14.45 -0.94 8.54
C LEU A 161 -13.21 -1.48 7.85
N TYR A 162 -12.65 -2.57 8.34
CA TYR A 162 -11.49 -3.23 7.74
C TYR A 162 -11.45 -4.72 8.09
N VAL A 163 -10.63 -5.44 7.35
CA VAL A 163 -10.29 -6.85 7.59
C VAL A 163 -8.76 -6.96 7.64
N ASP A 164 -8.27 -7.63 8.67
CA ASP A 164 -6.86 -7.99 8.83
C ASP A 164 -6.71 -9.50 8.72
N GLU A 165 -6.02 -9.96 7.69
CA GLU A 165 -5.63 -11.36 7.46
C GLU A 165 -4.13 -11.58 7.71
N GLY A 166 -3.48 -10.66 8.43
CA GLY A 166 -2.07 -10.68 8.78
C GLY A 166 -1.17 -10.04 7.72
N ASP A 167 -1.04 -10.69 6.61
CA ASP A 167 -0.22 -10.26 5.45
C ASP A 167 -1.03 -9.48 4.39
N LEU A 168 -2.35 -9.60 4.42
CA LEU A 168 -3.29 -8.93 3.52
C LEU A 168 -4.32 -8.17 4.36
N LEU A 169 -4.38 -6.86 4.16
CA LEU A 169 -5.27 -5.96 4.89
C LEU A 169 -6.13 -5.17 3.91
N THR A 170 -7.42 -5.08 4.18
CA THR A 170 -8.36 -4.36 3.32
C THR A 170 -9.27 -3.47 4.14
N SER A 171 -9.52 -2.24 3.70
CA SER A 171 -10.49 -1.35 4.33
C SER A 171 -11.67 -1.04 3.44
N ALA A 172 -12.76 -0.70 4.08
CA ALA A 172 -13.93 -0.11 3.45
C ALA A 172 -13.62 1.26 2.83
N GLY A 173 -14.65 2.02 2.48
CA GLY A 173 -14.51 3.29 1.77
C GLY A 173 -13.75 4.36 2.55
N SER A 174 -13.00 5.11 1.81
CA SER A 174 -12.38 6.40 2.16
C SER A 174 -11.86 6.51 3.60
N ALA A 175 -12.63 7.08 4.53
CA ALA A 175 -12.21 7.32 5.91
C ALA A 175 -11.84 6.05 6.69
N ALA A 176 -12.43 4.90 6.37
CA ALA A 176 -12.08 3.62 7.00
C ALA A 176 -10.62 3.20 6.75
N GLY A 177 -9.97 3.77 5.73
CA GLY A 177 -8.54 3.62 5.52
C GLY A 177 -7.69 4.19 6.65
N ILE A 178 -8.19 5.23 7.34
CA ILE A 178 -7.54 5.81 8.51
C ILE A 178 -7.57 4.79 9.67
N ASP A 179 -8.72 4.17 9.91
CA ASP A 179 -8.87 3.15 10.97
C ASP A 179 -7.94 1.97 10.72
N LEU A 180 -7.87 1.48 9.47
CA LEU A 180 -6.96 0.40 9.11
C LEU A 180 -5.49 0.80 9.29
N GLY A 181 -5.11 2.00 8.86
CA GLY A 181 -3.74 2.48 9.00
C GLY A 181 -3.32 2.66 10.45
N LEU A 182 -4.21 3.18 11.31
CA LEU A 182 -3.97 3.28 12.75
C LEU A 182 -3.88 1.91 13.43
N HIS A 183 -4.62 0.91 12.94
CA HIS A 183 -4.52 -0.48 13.40
C HIS A 183 -3.17 -1.10 13.06
N LEU A 184 -2.57 -0.72 11.92
CA LEU A 184 -1.28 -1.22 11.47
C LEU A 184 -0.11 -0.64 12.27
N ILE A 185 -0.20 0.62 12.73
CA ILE A 185 0.79 1.34 13.53
C ILE A 185 0.85 0.81 14.96
#